data_a08a38a3ba69b373566a8b6c55c25050
#
_entry.id   a08a38a3ba69b373566a8b6c55c25050
#
_cell.length_a   1.000
_cell.length_b   1.000
_cell.length_c   1.000
_cell.angle_alpha   90.00
_cell.angle_beta   90.00
_cell.angle_gamma   90.00
#
_symmetry.space_group_name_H-M   'P 1'
#
loop_
_entity.id
_entity.type
_entity.pdbx_description
1 polymer ?
#
loop_
_entity_poly.entity_id
_entity_poly.type
_entity_poly.pdbx_seq_one_letter_code
_entity_poly.pdbx_strand_id
1 'polypeptide(L)'
;MFASLYPGYVDEEVPIGSVTNGVHLPTWVKPEMMSIIEKVSGNADLAVADSWDFPDAVNDETLWEARNKLRADLVNVARESVHDSWAHRGLPDAQLHWTKRVLDPNTLTIGFARRVSTYKRLTLMLRDPQRLRSILLNEERPVQFIIAGKAHPHDMGGKKLMQEIVRFADDAGLRDRFLFLPDYDIELA
;
A
#
# COMPACT_ATOMS: atom_id res chain seq x y z
N MET A 1 15.68 13.39 -22.49
CA MET A 1 15.65 14.46 -21.46
C MET A 1 16.94 15.26 -21.43
N PHE A 2 18.11 14.64 -21.61
CA PHE A 2 19.43 15.31 -21.52
C PHE A 2 20.08 15.57 -22.87
N ALA A 3 19.45 15.19 -24.01
CA ALA A 3 20.00 15.38 -25.36
C ALA A 3 20.32 16.85 -25.67
N SER A 4 19.55 17.78 -25.12
CA SER A 4 19.79 19.22 -25.30
C SER A 4 21.12 19.72 -24.72
N LEU A 5 21.76 18.93 -23.81
CA LEU A 5 23.08 19.25 -23.29
C LEU A 5 24.23 18.82 -24.22
N TYR A 6 23.91 18.06 -25.28
CA TYR A 6 24.86 17.50 -26.24
C TYR A 6 24.44 17.89 -27.66
N PRO A 7 24.53 19.19 -28.02
CA PRO A 7 24.12 19.65 -29.35
C PRO A 7 25.00 18.99 -30.42
N GLY A 8 24.38 18.40 -31.43
CA GLY A 8 25.06 17.70 -32.53
C GLY A 8 25.26 16.19 -32.35
N TYR A 9 24.85 15.65 -31.19
CA TYR A 9 24.78 14.21 -30.99
C TYR A 9 23.41 13.68 -31.35
N VAL A 10 23.31 12.50 -31.94
CA VAL A 10 22.04 11.76 -32.01
C VAL A 10 21.76 11.14 -30.65
N ASP A 11 20.48 10.82 -30.35
CA ASP A 11 20.06 10.39 -29.00
C ASP A 11 20.85 9.17 -28.49
N GLU A 12 21.21 8.25 -29.37
CA GLU A 12 21.96 7.03 -29.07
C GLU A 12 23.45 7.28 -28.73
N GLU A 13 24.00 8.41 -29.17
CA GLU A 13 25.40 8.78 -28.95
C GLU A 13 25.57 9.62 -27.67
N VAL A 14 24.45 10.10 -27.08
CA VAL A 14 24.52 10.89 -25.84
C VAL A 14 25.11 10.03 -24.72
N PRO A 15 26.28 10.42 -24.12
CA PRO A 15 26.97 9.58 -23.14
C PRO A 15 26.32 9.62 -21.75
N ILE A 16 24.99 9.47 -21.73
CA ILE A 16 24.18 9.43 -20.50
C ILE A 16 23.36 8.15 -20.52
N GLY A 17 23.74 7.23 -19.66
CA GLY A 17 22.94 6.04 -19.39
C GLY A 17 21.91 6.24 -18.28
N SER A 18 21.16 5.21 -18.02
CA SER A 18 20.25 5.15 -16.87
C SER A 18 20.50 3.91 -16.04
N VAL A 19 20.40 4.05 -14.73
CA VAL A 19 20.36 2.93 -13.80
C VAL A 19 18.99 2.96 -13.15
N THR A 20 18.20 1.89 -13.36
CA THR A 20 16.91 1.77 -12.73
C THR A 20 17.03 1.45 -11.23
N ASN A 21 16.02 1.82 -10.46
CA ASN A 21 16.00 1.49 -9.04
C ASN A 21 15.93 -0.02 -8.86
N GLY A 22 16.74 -0.53 -7.93
CA GLY A 22 16.61 -1.89 -7.43
C GLY A 22 15.65 -1.98 -6.25
N VAL A 23 15.34 -3.21 -5.84
CA VAL A 23 14.58 -3.53 -4.63
C VAL A 23 15.50 -4.30 -3.69
N HIS A 24 15.63 -3.81 -2.46
CA HIS A 24 16.38 -4.51 -1.42
C HIS A 24 15.42 -5.38 -0.62
N LEU A 25 15.34 -6.66 -0.97
CA LEU A 25 14.38 -7.61 -0.42
C LEU A 25 14.32 -7.61 1.13
N PRO A 26 15.45 -7.67 1.87
CA PRO A 26 15.41 -7.70 3.33
C PRO A 26 14.79 -6.46 3.98
N THR A 27 14.75 -5.33 3.28
CA THR A 27 14.09 -4.11 3.79
C THR A 27 12.57 -4.18 3.69
N TRP A 28 12.04 -4.86 2.66
CA TRP A 28 10.63 -4.78 2.31
C TRP A 28 9.83 -6.03 2.65
N VAL A 29 10.51 -7.13 2.93
CA VAL A 29 9.86 -8.41 3.20
C VAL A 29 9.87 -8.69 4.70
N LYS A 30 8.70 -8.98 5.26
CA LYS A 30 8.58 -9.35 6.68
C LYS A 30 9.35 -10.65 6.96
N PRO A 31 9.92 -10.82 8.19
CA PRO A 31 10.71 -12.00 8.57
C PRO A 31 9.97 -13.32 8.36
N GLU A 32 8.66 -13.36 8.58
CA GLU A 32 7.83 -14.55 8.38
C GLU A 32 7.86 -15.02 6.92
N MET A 33 7.69 -14.08 5.98
CA MET A 33 7.76 -14.39 4.55
C MET A 33 9.20 -14.72 4.13
N MET A 34 10.17 -13.99 4.67
CA MET A 34 11.59 -14.23 4.41
C MET A 34 12.00 -15.65 4.84
N SER A 35 11.53 -16.12 6.00
CA SER A 35 11.76 -17.48 6.47
C SER A 35 11.18 -18.57 5.55
N ILE A 36 10.06 -18.30 4.88
CA ILE A 36 9.50 -19.21 3.87
C ILE A 36 10.39 -19.24 2.62
N ILE A 37 10.78 -18.06 2.14
CA ILE A 37 11.65 -17.91 0.96
C ILE A 37 12.96 -18.65 1.19
N GLU A 38 13.63 -18.43 2.32
CA GLU A 38 14.91 -19.07 2.66
C GLU A 38 14.83 -20.60 2.69
N LYS A 39 13.71 -21.16 3.12
CA LYS A 39 13.53 -22.63 3.15
C LYS A 39 13.45 -23.26 1.76
N VAL A 40 12.93 -22.54 0.77
CA VAL A 40 12.71 -23.07 -0.57
C VAL A 40 13.74 -22.60 -1.60
N SER A 41 14.39 -21.46 -1.35
CA SER A 41 15.35 -20.88 -2.29
C SER A 41 16.71 -21.63 -2.33
N GLY A 42 17.03 -22.40 -1.30
CA GLY A 42 18.31 -23.10 -1.22
C GLY A 42 19.49 -22.13 -1.28
N ASN A 43 20.31 -22.25 -2.34
CA ASN A 43 21.46 -21.40 -2.59
C ASN A 43 21.17 -20.29 -3.62
N ALA A 44 19.91 -20.01 -3.93
CA ALA A 44 19.54 -18.97 -4.90
C ALA A 44 20.00 -17.58 -4.42
N ASP A 45 20.57 -16.81 -5.33
CA ASP A 45 20.85 -15.40 -5.07
C ASP A 45 19.54 -14.59 -5.22
N LEU A 46 18.96 -14.22 -4.09
CA LEU A 46 17.69 -13.49 -4.04
C LEU A 46 17.76 -12.07 -4.63
N ALA A 47 18.96 -11.55 -4.92
CA ALA A 47 19.15 -10.29 -5.61
C ALA A 47 19.04 -10.43 -7.14
N VAL A 48 19.09 -11.64 -7.66
CA VAL A 48 19.08 -11.94 -9.11
C VAL A 48 17.72 -12.53 -9.51
N ALA A 49 17.00 -11.85 -10.39
CA ALA A 49 15.66 -12.27 -10.80
C ALA A 49 15.63 -13.68 -11.44
N ASP A 50 16.65 -14.03 -12.20
CA ASP A 50 16.74 -15.32 -12.89
C ASP A 50 16.91 -16.52 -11.94
N SER A 51 17.23 -16.29 -10.67
CA SER A 51 17.31 -17.34 -9.64
C SER A 51 15.99 -17.57 -8.90
N TRP A 52 14.90 -16.91 -9.31
CA TRP A 52 13.57 -17.02 -8.69
C TRP A 52 12.70 -18.08 -9.38
N ASP A 53 13.16 -19.32 -9.45
CA ASP A 53 12.44 -20.48 -9.99
C ASP A 53 11.78 -21.36 -8.89
N PHE A 54 11.95 -20.99 -7.62
CA PHE A 54 11.51 -21.75 -6.45
C PHE A 54 10.10 -21.41 -5.91
N PRO A 55 9.36 -20.36 -6.32
CA PRO A 55 8.08 -20.01 -5.70
C PRO A 55 7.06 -21.15 -5.72
N ASP A 56 7.06 -21.97 -6.78
CA ASP A 56 6.17 -23.12 -6.94
C ASP A 56 6.48 -24.27 -5.94
N ALA A 57 7.63 -24.22 -5.26
CA ALA A 57 7.99 -25.17 -4.21
C ALA A 57 7.34 -24.84 -2.85
N VAL A 58 6.72 -23.67 -2.73
CA VAL A 58 6.00 -23.29 -1.51
C VAL A 58 4.63 -23.95 -1.50
N ASN A 59 4.32 -24.67 -0.42
CA ASN A 59 2.99 -25.22 -0.22
C ASN A 59 1.96 -24.09 -0.04
N ASP A 60 0.82 -24.19 -0.75
CA ASP A 60 -0.26 -23.18 -0.76
C ASP A 60 -0.78 -22.88 0.65
N GLU A 61 -0.92 -23.91 1.49
CA GLU A 61 -1.42 -23.75 2.87
C GLU A 61 -0.44 -22.92 3.70
N THR A 62 0.85 -23.22 3.61
CA THR A 62 1.92 -22.45 4.29
C THR A 62 1.91 -20.98 3.85
N LEU A 63 1.78 -20.74 2.56
CA LEU A 63 1.71 -19.38 2.02
C LEU A 63 0.45 -18.66 2.50
N TRP A 64 -0.69 -19.35 2.50
CA TRP A 64 -1.97 -18.81 2.92
C TRP A 64 -1.98 -18.45 4.41
N GLU A 65 -1.45 -19.31 5.28
CA GLU A 65 -1.31 -19.05 6.72
C GLU A 65 -0.43 -17.84 6.99
N ALA A 66 0.74 -17.77 6.34
CA ALA A 66 1.63 -16.61 6.46
C ALA A 66 0.94 -15.31 6.01
N ARG A 67 0.26 -15.33 4.87
CA ARG A 67 -0.51 -14.20 4.36
C ARG A 67 -1.64 -13.76 5.29
N ASN A 68 -2.35 -14.71 5.90
CA ASN A 68 -3.41 -14.42 6.86
C ASN A 68 -2.85 -13.75 8.13
N LYS A 69 -1.73 -14.26 8.65
CA LYS A 69 -1.04 -13.65 9.79
C LYS A 69 -0.61 -12.22 9.48
N LEU A 70 0.10 -12.01 8.37
CA LEU A 70 0.58 -10.69 7.95
C LEU A 70 -0.58 -9.71 7.72
N ARG A 71 -1.72 -10.17 7.20
CA ARG A 71 -2.91 -9.34 7.04
C ARG A 71 -3.52 -8.96 8.39
N ALA A 72 -3.57 -9.89 9.34
CA ALA A 72 -4.03 -9.60 10.69
C ALA A 72 -3.14 -8.54 11.38
N ASP A 73 -1.83 -8.66 11.24
CA ASP A 73 -0.87 -7.70 11.77
C ASP A 73 -1.07 -6.32 11.12
N LEU A 74 -1.25 -6.26 9.80
CA LEU A 74 -1.54 -5.01 9.08
C LEU A 74 -2.84 -4.36 9.56
N VAL A 75 -3.89 -5.15 9.77
CA VAL A 75 -5.17 -4.64 10.29
C VAL A 75 -4.99 -4.04 11.68
N ASN A 76 -4.21 -4.67 12.55
CA ASN A 76 -3.93 -4.14 13.89
C ASN A 76 -3.16 -2.82 13.83
N VAL A 77 -2.09 -2.76 13.05
CA VAL A 77 -1.32 -1.52 12.82
C VAL A 77 -2.21 -0.41 12.26
N ALA A 78 -3.09 -0.73 11.30
CA ALA A 78 -4.02 0.24 10.74
C ALA A 78 -5.02 0.78 11.78
N ARG A 79 -5.53 -0.08 12.67
CA ARG A 79 -6.42 0.31 13.76
C ARG A 79 -5.74 1.24 14.76
N GLU A 80 -4.52 0.93 15.16
CA GLU A 80 -3.70 1.75 16.05
C GLU A 80 -3.41 3.11 15.40
N SER A 81 -2.93 3.13 14.16
CA SER A 81 -2.63 4.36 13.42
C SER A 81 -3.83 5.29 13.31
N VAL A 82 -5.01 4.74 13.03
CA VAL A 82 -6.25 5.54 12.95
C VAL A 82 -6.66 6.02 14.33
N HIS A 83 -6.61 5.18 15.35
CA HIS A 83 -6.89 5.58 16.73
C HIS A 83 -6.03 6.76 17.14
N ASP A 84 -4.71 6.65 16.99
CA ASP A 84 -3.76 7.67 17.37
C ASP A 84 -3.94 8.97 16.58
N SER A 85 -4.18 8.84 15.27
CA SER A 85 -4.46 10.00 14.40
C SER A 85 -5.68 10.80 14.88
N TRP A 86 -6.74 10.13 15.31
CA TRP A 86 -7.94 10.79 15.81
C TRP A 86 -7.77 11.32 17.25
N ALA A 87 -7.04 10.60 18.11
CA ALA A 87 -6.69 11.06 19.45
C ALA A 87 -5.85 12.33 19.39
N HIS A 88 -4.85 12.39 18.52
CA HIS A 88 -4.04 13.60 18.29
C HIS A 88 -4.85 14.81 17.77
N ARG A 89 -5.99 14.58 17.14
CA ARG A 89 -6.93 15.63 16.73
C ARG A 89 -7.87 16.07 17.85
N GLY A 90 -7.70 15.52 19.04
CA GLY A 90 -8.45 15.92 20.25
C GLY A 90 -9.75 15.16 20.47
N LEU A 91 -10.00 14.04 19.77
CA LEU A 91 -11.15 13.20 20.08
C LEU A 91 -10.87 12.38 21.36
N PRO A 92 -11.79 12.37 22.32
CA PRO A 92 -11.64 11.55 23.53
C PRO A 92 -11.80 10.07 23.22
N ASP A 93 -11.11 9.20 23.95
CA ASP A 93 -11.12 7.74 23.77
C ASP A 93 -12.52 7.15 23.74
N ALA A 94 -13.45 7.71 24.51
CA ALA A 94 -14.86 7.29 24.51
C ALA A 94 -15.53 7.37 23.12
N GLN A 95 -15.03 8.21 22.22
CA GLN A 95 -15.53 8.37 20.86
C GLN A 95 -14.73 7.56 19.83
N LEU A 96 -13.64 6.91 20.24
CA LEU A 96 -12.72 6.18 19.36
C LEU A 96 -12.95 4.66 19.34
N HIS A 97 -14.01 4.16 20.00
CA HIS A 97 -14.31 2.71 20.03
C HIS A 97 -14.46 2.06 18.63
N TRP A 98 -14.90 2.82 17.64
CA TRP A 98 -15.06 2.35 16.28
C TRP A 98 -13.73 1.96 15.62
N THR A 99 -12.61 2.60 15.97
CA THR A 99 -11.29 2.31 15.41
C THR A 99 -10.84 0.88 15.68
N LYS A 100 -11.31 0.28 16.79
CA LYS A 100 -11.01 -1.12 17.14
C LYS A 100 -11.74 -2.15 16.27
N ARG A 101 -12.75 -1.73 15.52
CA ARG A 101 -13.62 -2.60 14.71
C ARG A 101 -13.51 -2.37 13.23
N VAL A 102 -12.79 -1.33 12.79
CA VAL A 102 -12.54 -1.10 11.36
C VAL A 102 -11.72 -2.26 10.79
N LEU A 103 -11.99 -2.61 9.56
CA LEU A 103 -11.37 -3.69 8.82
C LEU A 103 -11.59 -5.08 9.47
N ASP A 104 -11.59 -6.11 8.65
CA ASP A 104 -11.65 -7.51 9.07
C ASP A 104 -10.41 -8.25 8.56
N PRO A 105 -9.61 -8.90 9.42
CA PRO A 105 -8.43 -9.64 8.98
C PRO A 105 -8.72 -10.80 8.03
N ASN A 106 -9.98 -11.27 7.94
CA ASN A 106 -10.39 -12.33 7.02
C ASN A 106 -10.91 -11.82 5.68
N THR A 107 -11.07 -10.51 5.53
CA THR A 107 -11.57 -9.88 4.30
C THR A 107 -10.43 -9.57 3.33
N LEU A 108 -10.67 -9.76 2.02
CA LEU A 108 -9.71 -9.37 0.97
C LEU A 108 -9.35 -7.89 1.12
N THR A 109 -8.08 -7.64 1.39
CA THR A 109 -7.56 -6.29 1.62
C THR A 109 -6.76 -5.81 0.43
N ILE A 110 -7.16 -4.69 -0.16
CA ILE A 110 -6.45 -4.01 -1.24
C ILE A 110 -5.68 -2.84 -0.63
N GLY A 111 -4.35 -2.88 -0.77
CA GLY A 111 -3.46 -1.84 -0.28
C GLY A 111 -3.01 -0.87 -1.38
N PHE A 112 -2.98 0.42 -1.08
CA PHE A 112 -2.32 1.43 -1.87
C PHE A 112 -1.44 2.27 -0.94
N ALA A 113 -0.13 2.10 -1.04
CA ALA A 113 0.86 2.75 -0.18
C ALA A 113 1.90 3.48 -1.03
N ARG A 114 1.74 4.80 -1.18
CA ARG A 114 2.63 5.65 -1.99
C ARG A 114 2.57 7.11 -1.56
N ARG A 115 3.64 7.88 -1.85
CA ARG A 115 3.55 9.35 -1.81
C ARG A 115 2.41 9.82 -2.71
N VAL A 116 1.51 10.64 -2.15
CA VAL A 116 0.36 11.14 -2.89
C VAL A 116 0.81 12.24 -3.84
N SER A 117 0.57 12.03 -5.12
CA SER A 117 0.82 13.00 -6.19
C SER A 117 -0.14 12.75 -7.34
N THR A 118 -0.43 13.76 -8.13
CA THR A 118 -1.44 13.69 -9.21
C THR A 118 -1.15 12.58 -10.22
N TYR A 119 0.12 12.37 -10.60
CA TYR A 119 0.49 11.36 -11.59
C TYR A 119 0.32 9.91 -11.10
N LYS A 120 0.21 9.68 -9.79
CA LYS A 120 -0.03 8.35 -9.19
C LYS A 120 -1.48 7.88 -9.33
N ARG A 121 -2.38 8.75 -9.79
CA ARG A 121 -3.79 8.47 -10.08
C ARG A 121 -4.55 7.85 -8.91
N LEU A 122 -4.26 8.27 -7.66
CA LEU A 122 -4.87 7.73 -6.44
C LEU A 122 -6.41 7.72 -6.52
N THR A 123 -7.02 8.77 -7.07
CA THR A 123 -8.48 8.92 -7.16
C THR A 123 -9.10 8.24 -8.38
N LEU A 124 -8.32 7.47 -9.17
CA LEU A 124 -8.87 6.77 -10.34
C LEU A 124 -10.03 5.84 -9.97
N MET A 125 -9.96 5.20 -8.78
CA MET A 125 -11.01 4.33 -8.25
C MET A 125 -12.32 5.09 -7.95
N LEU A 126 -12.25 6.40 -7.75
CA LEU A 126 -13.41 7.23 -7.46
C LEU A 126 -14.15 7.71 -8.72
N ARG A 127 -13.73 7.32 -9.93
CA ARG A 127 -14.43 7.68 -11.18
C ARG A 127 -15.85 7.13 -11.23
N ASP A 128 -16.06 5.96 -10.63
CA ASP A 128 -17.38 5.36 -10.46
C ASP A 128 -17.60 5.04 -8.97
N PRO A 129 -18.00 6.02 -8.18
CA PRO A 129 -18.15 5.87 -6.74
C PRO A 129 -19.30 4.91 -6.37
N GLN A 130 -20.32 4.78 -7.22
CA GLN A 130 -21.43 3.85 -6.98
C GLN A 130 -20.97 2.41 -7.14
N ARG A 131 -20.21 2.12 -8.19
CA ARG A 131 -19.62 0.81 -8.42
C ARG A 131 -18.63 0.45 -7.30
N LEU A 132 -17.75 1.37 -6.91
CA LEU A 132 -16.81 1.14 -5.81
C LEU A 132 -17.58 0.83 -4.51
N ARG A 133 -18.62 1.61 -4.21
CA ARG A 133 -19.48 1.37 -3.05
C ARG A 133 -20.13 -0.02 -3.09
N SER A 134 -20.66 -0.45 -4.24
CA SER A 134 -21.28 -1.76 -4.38
C SER A 134 -20.29 -2.92 -4.18
N ILE A 135 -19.04 -2.76 -4.60
CA ILE A 135 -17.97 -3.71 -4.35
C ILE A 135 -17.64 -3.80 -2.85
N LEU A 136 -17.49 -2.64 -2.19
CA LEU A 136 -17.16 -2.57 -0.78
C LEU A 136 -18.27 -3.09 0.14
N LEU A 137 -19.53 -2.97 -0.27
CA LEU A 137 -20.69 -3.43 0.49
C LEU A 137 -21.15 -4.84 0.11
N ASN A 138 -20.45 -5.52 -0.78
CA ASN A 138 -20.80 -6.90 -1.13
C ASN A 138 -20.55 -7.83 0.07
N GLU A 139 -21.59 -8.54 0.50
CA GLU A 139 -21.53 -9.44 1.66
C GLU A 139 -21.01 -10.83 1.32
N GLU A 140 -21.24 -11.30 0.08
CA GLU A 140 -20.77 -12.62 -0.38
C GLU A 140 -19.27 -12.64 -0.68
N ARG A 141 -18.74 -11.51 -1.17
CA ARG A 141 -17.32 -11.34 -1.52
C ARG A 141 -16.80 -10.01 -0.96
N PRO A 142 -16.66 -9.93 0.37
CA PRO A 142 -16.27 -8.68 1.02
C PRO A 142 -14.87 -8.25 0.60
N VAL A 143 -14.74 -6.95 0.36
CA VAL A 143 -13.47 -6.29 0.02
C VAL A 143 -13.29 -5.08 0.91
N GLN A 144 -12.07 -4.80 1.27
CA GLN A 144 -11.71 -3.59 2.02
C GLN A 144 -10.45 -2.95 1.46
N PHE A 145 -10.28 -1.65 1.72
CA PHE A 145 -9.14 -0.87 1.25
C PHE A 145 -8.36 -0.24 2.41
N ILE A 146 -7.06 -0.30 2.31
CA ILE A 146 -6.14 0.50 3.12
C ILE A 146 -5.35 1.38 2.17
N ILE A 147 -5.50 2.68 2.30
CA ILE A 147 -4.78 3.68 1.53
C ILE A 147 -3.84 4.40 2.47
N ALA A 148 -2.55 4.23 2.27
CA ALA A 148 -1.52 4.91 3.04
C ALA A 148 -0.80 5.92 2.15
N GLY A 149 -0.68 7.17 2.62
CA GLY A 149 -0.05 8.18 1.81
C GLY A 149 0.26 9.47 2.52
N LYS A 150 1.26 10.17 1.98
CA LYS A 150 1.69 11.49 2.43
C LYS A 150 1.93 12.38 1.22
N ALA A 151 1.37 13.58 1.24
CA ALA A 151 1.67 14.60 0.25
C ALA A 151 2.83 15.49 0.74
N HIS A 152 3.61 16.02 -0.20
CA HIS A 152 4.57 17.05 0.16
C HIS A 152 3.86 18.27 0.77
N PRO A 153 4.43 18.94 1.80
CA PRO A 153 3.79 20.09 2.45
C PRO A 153 3.31 21.20 1.50
N HIS A 154 3.99 21.42 0.39
CA HIS A 154 3.62 22.41 -0.63
C HIS A 154 2.78 21.82 -1.78
N ASP A 155 2.51 20.50 -1.81
CA ASP A 155 1.67 19.89 -2.84
C ASP A 155 0.19 20.00 -2.49
N MET A 156 -0.43 21.11 -2.88
CA MET A 156 -1.86 21.33 -2.66
C MET A 156 -2.72 20.38 -3.51
N GLY A 157 -2.24 19.92 -4.67
CA GLY A 157 -2.90 18.92 -5.48
C GLY A 157 -2.99 17.58 -4.77
N GLY A 158 -1.87 17.09 -4.24
CA GLY A 158 -1.84 15.86 -3.46
C GLY A 158 -2.72 15.93 -2.21
N LYS A 159 -2.72 17.06 -1.49
CA LYS A 159 -3.61 17.26 -0.33
C LYS A 159 -5.09 17.19 -0.71
N LYS A 160 -5.46 17.76 -1.86
CA LYS A 160 -6.83 17.68 -2.38
C LYS A 160 -7.23 16.25 -2.69
N LEU A 161 -6.36 15.46 -3.32
CA LEU A 161 -6.61 14.03 -3.58
C LEU A 161 -6.85 13.24 -2.29
N MET A 162 -6.04 13.47 -1.24
CA MET A 162 -6.26 12.84 0.07
C MET A 162 -7.63 13.23 0.66
N GLN A 163 -8.01 14.49 0.55
CA GLN A 163 -9.29 14.97 1.03
C GLN A 163 -10.46 14.31 0.29
N GLU A 164 -10.35 14.11 -1.02
CA GLU A 164 -11.38 13.42 -1.82
C GLU A 164 -11.56 11.97 -1.37
N ILE A 165 -10.47 11.26 -1.08
CA ILE A 165 -10.49 9.89 -0.55
C ILE A 165 -11.21 9.82 0.81
N VAL A 166 -10.84 10.69 1.73
CA VAL A 166 -11.44 10.71 3.08
C VAL A 166 -12.92 11.05 3.00
N ARG A 167 -13.29 12.06 2.19
CA ARG A 167 -14.70 12.43 2.00
C ARG A 167 -15.53 11.29 1.41
N PHE A 168 -15.00 10.60 0.42
CA PHE A 168 -15.69 9.44 -0.15
C PHE A 168 -16.00 8.38 0.93
N ALA A 169 -15.02 8.06 1.78
CA ALA A 169 -15.21 7.08 2.86
C ALA A 169 -16.29 7.52 3.86
N ASP A 170 -16.32 8.83 4.19
CA ASP A 170 -17.26 9.40 5.13
C ASP A 170 -18.68 9.48 4.55
N ASP A 171 -18.83 10.04 3.35
CA ASP A 171 -20.11 10.28 2.69
C ASP A 171 -20.80 8.96 2.33
N ALA A 172 -20.03 7.95 1.97
CA ALA A 172 -20.55 6.62 1.65
C ALA A 172 -20.79 5.73 2.88
N GLY A 173 -20.43 6.16 4.09
CA GLY A 173 -20.53 5.36 5.32
C GLY A 173 -19.61 4.14 5.30
N LEU A 174 -18.43 4.26 4.67
CA LEU A 174 -17.52 3.14 4.40
C LEU A 174 -16.27 3.12 5.29
N ARG A 175 -16.24 3.90 6.36
CA ARG A 175 -15.06 3.99 7.25
C ARG A 175 -14.59 2.63 7.79
N ASP A 176 -15.51 1.68 7.92
CA ASP A 176 -15.17 0.34 8.41
C ASP A 176 -14.40 -0.51 7.40
N ARG A 177 -14.51 -0.17 6.10
CA ARG A 177 -13.94 -0.96 4.98
C ARG A 177 -13.05 -0.17 4.04
N PHE A 178 -12.97 1.14 4.22
CA PHE A 178 -12.18 2.03 3.36
C PHE A 178 -11.43 3.03 4.24
N LEU A 179 -10.16 2.74 4.50
CA LEU A 179 -9.36 3.43 5.49
C LEU A 179 -8.23 4.21 4.84
N PHE A 180 -8.05 5.46 5.27
CA PHE A 180 -6.88 6.26 4.92
C PHE A 180 -5.94 6.39 6.11
N LEU A 181 -4.68 5.97 5.94
CA LEU A 181 -3.61 6.10 6.91
C LEU A 181 -2.74 7.30 6.51
N PRO A 182 -2.71 8.37 7.32
CA PRO A 182 -1.80 9.49 7.12
C PRO A 182 -0.37 9.09 7.52
N ASP A 183 0.58 9.94 7.16
CA ASP A 183 1.98 9.84 7.58
C ASP A 183 2.71 8.55 7.15
N TYR A 184 2.34 8.03 5.98
CA TYR A 184 3.03 6.90 5.36
C TYR A 184 4.55 7.13 5.29
N ASP A 185 5.29 6.18 5.86
CA ASP A 185 6.74 6.13 5.87
C ASP A 185 7.27 4.71 5.63
N ILE A 186 8.58 4.50 5.82
CA ILE A 186 9.22 3.22 5.57
C ILE A 186 8.84 2.16 6.61
N GLU A 187 8.47 2.55 7.82
CA GLU A 187 8.06 1.61 8.88
C GLU A 187 6.68 1.01 8.58
N LEU A 188 5.80 1.81 7.96
CA LEU A 188 4.47 1.36 7.55
C LEU A 188 4.51 0.58 6.23
N ALA A 189 5.55 0.76 5.40
CA ALA A 189 5.70 0.11 4.11
C ALA A 189 6.03 -1.36 4.23
#